data_5d3e770c905614fa5dd769d6fa826d1a
#
_entry.id   5d3e770c905614fa5dd769d6fa826d1a
#
_cell.length_a   1.000
_cell.length_b   1.000
_cell.length_c   1.000
_cell.angle_alpha   90.00
_cell.angle_beta   90.00
_cell.angle_gamma   90.00
#
_symmetry.space_group_name_H-M   'P 1'
#
loop_
_entity.id
_entity.type
_entity.pdbx_description
1 polymer ?
#
loop_
_entity_poly.entity_id
_entity_poly.type
_entity_poly.pdbx_seq_one_letter_code
_entity_poly.pdbx_strand_id
1 'polypeptide(L)'
;KTLPTIKYLLDHKAAVILASHLGRPKGQVVEKYSLKPVAKRLSELLGIDVKFAPDCVGAETKAMADALKPGEVLLLENLRFHKEEEKNGEDFARQLASLAEVGINDAFGCCHRAHASVAGITKFLPMAAGFLLEKEIRFIGGAVDNPAHPFAAIIGGAKVSDKSEVTSNLLPKV
;
A
#
# COMPACT_ATOMS: atom_id res chain seq x y z
N LYS A 1 -2.80 9.36 6.85
CA LYS A 1 -4.12 8.95 6.33
C LYS A 1 -4.41 7.48 6.63
N THR A 2 -3.44 6.58 6.64
CA THR A 2 -3.59 5.13 6.90
C THR A 2 -3.83 4.79 8.40
N LEU A 3 -3.63 5.72 9.32
CA LEU A 3 -3.82 5.49 10.77
C LEU A 3 -5.18 4.88 11.14
N PRO A 4 -6.32 5.27 10.55
CA PRO A 4 -7.60 4.64 10.87
C PRO A 4 -7.60 3.13 10.63
N THR A 5 -7.05 2.66 9.51
CA THR A 5 -6.93 1.24 9.19
C THR A 5 -6.02 0.52 10.19
N ILE A 6 -4.86 1.11 10.52
CA ILE A 6 -3.92 0.51 11.49
C ILE A 6 -4.58 0.40 12.87
N LYS A 7 -5.22 1.47 13.34
CA LYS A 7 -5.91 1.48 14.65
C LYS A 7 -7.02 0.44 14.71
N TYR A 8 -7.84 0.35 13.66
CA TYR A 8 -8.89 -0.65 13.57
C TYR A 8 -8.34 -2.07 13.73
N LEU A 9 -7.25 -2.40 13.04
CA LEU A 9 -6.61 -3.71 13.15
C LEU A 9 -6.08 -3.97 14.56
N LEU A 10 -5.45 -2.98 15.18
CA LEU A 10 -4.93 -3.09 16.54
C LEU A 10 -6.05 -3.25 17.58
N ASP A 11 -7.16 -2.53 17.43
CA ASP A 11 -8.34 -2.65 18.29
C ASP A 11 -8.94 -4.05 18.22
N HIS A 12 -8.82 -4.72 17.05
CA HIS A 12 -9.22 -6.11 16.85
C HIS A 12 -8.11 -7.13 17.18
N LYS A 13 -7.06 -6.70 17.88
CA LYS A 13 -5.96 -7.57 18.33
C LYS A 13 -5.18 -8.24 17.21
N ALA A 14 -5.14 -7.65 16.02
CA ALA A 14 -4.27 -8.14 14.96
C ALA A 14 -2.79 -7.84 15.28
N ALA A 15 -1.90 -8.74 14.86
CA ALA A 15 -0.50 -8.43 14.66
C ALA A 15 -0.36 -7.74 13.30
N VAL A 16 0.22 -6.54 13.25
CA VAL A 16 0.18 -5.71 12.05
C VAL A 16 1.56 -5.58 11.43
N ILE A 17 1.70 -6.01 10.19
CA ILE A 17 2.91 -5.81 9.39
C ILE A 17 2.63 -4.72 8.36
N LEU A 18 3.46 -3.69 8.35
CA LEU A 18 3.33 -2.55 7.44
C LEU A 18 4.40 -2.62 6.36
N ALA A 19 3.98 -2.60 5.11
CA ALA A 19 4.84 -2.55 3.94
C ALA A 19 4.60 -1.23 3.17
N SER A 20 5.65 -0.53 2.82
CA SER A 20 5.56 0.73 2.09
C SER A 20 6.80 1.02 1.27
N HIS A 21 6.79 2.14 0.55
CA HIS A 21 7.96 2.63 -0.17
C HIS A 21 8.16 4.14 0.04
N LEU A 22 9.38 4.60 -0.15
CA LEU A 22 9.76 5.99 -0.15
C LEU A 22 10.69 6.29 -1.33
N GLY A 23 10.36 7.30 -2.12
CA GLY A 23 11.19 7.74 -3.24
C GLY A 23 11.30 6.74 -4.39
N ARG A 24 12.40 6.86 -5.14
CA ARG A 24 12.72 6.01 -6.30
C ARG A 24 14.17 5.51 -6.25
N PRO A 25 14.50 4.56 -5.37
CA PRO A 25 15.85 4.06 -5.17
C PRO A 25 16.34 3.14 -6.30
N LYS A 26 15.47 2.74 -7.25
CA LYS A 26 15.82 1.91 -8.43
C LYS A 26 16.39 0.53 -8.05
N GLY A 27 15.87 -0.09 -7.00
CA GLY A 27 16.34 -1.41 -6.56
C GLY A 27 17.70 -1.38 -5.86
N GLN A 28 18.02 -0.29 -5.19
CA GLN A 28 19.25 -0.11 -4.41
C GLN A 28 18.92 0.37 -3.00
N VAL A 29 19.69 -0.09 -2.03
CA VAL A 29 19.59 0.43 -0.66
C VAL A 29 20.19 1.82 -0.62
N VAL A 30 19.38 2.81 -0.30
CA VAL A 30 19.78 4.23 -0.21
C VAL A 30 19.25 4.79 1.10
N GLU A 31 20.15 5.14 2.02
CA GLU A 31 19.82 5.54 3.40
C GLU A 31 18.76 6.64 3.49
N LYS A 32 18.82 7.67 2.63
CA LYS A 32 17.82 8.75 2.60
C LYS A 32 16.39 8.29 2.28
N TYR A 33 16.23 7.07 1.77
CA TYR A 33 14.93 6.46 1.45
C TYR A 33 14.56 5.35 2.44
N SER A 34 15.33 5.16 3.52
CA SER A 34 14.96 4.22 4.58
C SER A 34 13.65 4.65 5.27
N LEU A 35 12.83 3.67 5.61
CA LEU A 35 11.59 3.87 6.37
C LEU A 35 11.83 3.93 7.89
N LYS A 36 13.05 3.78 8.37
CA LYS A 36 13.38 3.86 9.80
C LYS A 36 12.87 5.13 10.49
N PRO A 37 13.00 6.36 9.90
CA PRO A 37 12.42 7.56 10.48
C PRO A 37 10.88 7.52 10.52
N VAL A 38 10.25 6.80 9.57
CA VAL A 38 8.81 6.61 9.53
C VAL A 38 8.34 5.72 10.68
N ALA A 39 9.09 4.64 11.01
CA ALA A 39 8.81 3.79 12.17
C ALA A 39 8.76 4.61 13.47
N LYS A 40 9.78 5.46 13.69
CA LYS A 40 9.84 6.35 14.86
C LYS A 40 8.61 7.28 14.94
N ARG A 41 8.27 7.93 13.81
CA ARG A 41 7.11 8.83 13.77
C ARG A 41 5.79 8.09 13.97
N LEU A 42 5.69 6.88 13.45
CA LEU A 42 4.50 6.04 13.61
C LEU A 42 4.32 5.60 15.07
N SER A 43 5.41 5.25 15.77
CA SER A 43 5.37 4.96 17.20
C SER A 43 4.80 6.13 18.01
N GLU A 44 5.24 7.36 17.73
CA GLU A 44 4.70 8.57 18.38
C GLU A 44 3.19 8.75 18.11
N LEU A 45 2.74 8.51 16.89
CA LEU A 45 1.34 8.70 16.48
C LEU A 45 0.40 7.62 17.01
N LEU A 46 0.90 6.41 17.21
CA LEU A 46 0.14 5.28 17.74
C LEU A 46 0.22 5.17 19.26
N GLY A 47 1.25 5.76 19.88
CA GLY A 47 1.52 5.63 21.32
C GLY A 47 2.03 4.25 21.73
N ILE A 48 2.57 3.47 20.77
CA ILE A 48 3.13 2.13 20.99
C ILE A 48 4.47 2.01 20.27
N ASP A 49 5.27 1.01 20.66
CA ASP A 49 6.50 0.72 19.94
C ASP A 49 6.20 0.07 18.58
N VAL A 50 6.77 0.65 17.51
CA VAL A 50 6.73 0.09 16.16
C VAL A 50 8.08 -0.52 15.86
N LYS A 51 8.13 -1.85 15.83
CA LYS A 51 9.32 -2.60 15.44
C LYS A 51 9.69 -2.28 14.00
N PHE A 52 10.98 -2.31 13.68
CA PHE A 52 11.46 -2.03 12.33
C PHE A 52 12.32 -3.18 11.83
N ALA A 53 11.95 -3.75 10.69
CA ALA A 53 12.72 -4.81 10.04
C ALA A 53 13.83 -4.23 9.17
N PRO A 54 15.03 -4.82 9.14
CA PRO A 54 16.16 -4.29 8.35
C PRO A 54 15.97 -4.47 6.83
N ASP A 55 15.04 -5.32 6.43
CA ASP A 55 14.64 -5.55 5.04
C ASP A 55 13.11 -5.84 4.99
N CYS A 56 12.57 -5.98 3.79
CA CYS A 56 11.16 -6.32 3.58
C CYS A 56 10.94 -7.81 3.28
N VAL A 57 11.98 -8.57 3.03
CA VAL A 57 11.98 -10.03 2.79
C VAL A 57 13.21 -10.67 3.45
N GLY A 58 13.29 -11.99 3.40
CA GLY A 58 14.44 -12.75 3.94
C GLY A 58 14.20 -13.33 5.33
N ALA A 59 15.16 -14.14 5.79
CA ALA A 59 15.01 -14.96 7.01
C ALA A 59 14.85 -14.13 8.28
N GLU A 60 15.57 -13.03 8.42
CA GLU A 60 15.49 -12.15 9.59
C GLU A 60 14.11 -11.46 9.67
N THR A 61 13.65 -10.89 8.55
CA THR A 61 12.33 -10.27 8.46
C THR A 61 11.22 -11.30 8.74
N LYS A 62 11.35 -12.52 8.21
CA LYS A 62 10.41 -13.60 8.49
C LYS A 62 10.39 -13.96 9.97
N ALA A 63 11.53 -14.11 10.60
CA ALA A 63 11.61 -14.40 12.04
C ALA A 63 10.99 -13.29 12.90
N MET A 64 11.18 -12.01 12.53
CA MET A 64 10.54 -10.88 13.20
C MET A 64 9.01 -10.89 13.02
N ALA A 65 8.53 -11.24 11.82
CA ALA A 65 7.10 -11.38 11.52
C ALA A 65 6.46 -12.50 12.33
N ASP A 66 7.10 -13.67 12.37
CA ASP A 66 6.62 -14.85 13.12
C ASP A 66 6.60 -14.64 14.65
N ALA A 67 7.49 -13.79 15.15
CA ALA A 67 7.55 -13.45 16.57
C ALA A 67 6.57 -12.32 16.97
N LEU A 68 5.86 -11.73 16.03
CA LEU A 68 4.96 -10.61 16.27
C LEU A 68 3.71 -11.08 17.03
N LYS A 69 3.36 -10.35 18.08
CA LYS A 69 2.20 -10.69 18.94
C LYS A 69 0.99 -9.83 18.58
N PRO A 70 -0.24 -10.29 18.87
CA PRO A 70 -1.44 -9.48 18.77
C PRO A 70 -1.29 -8.10 19.42
N GLY A 71 -1.61 -7.04 18.68
CA GLY A 71 -1.47 -5.65 19.12
C GLY A 71 -0.08 -5.03 18.89
N GLU A 72 0.89 -5.79 18.36
CA GLU A 72 2.20 -5.26 17.96
C GLU A 72 2.22 -4.85 16.50
N VAL A 73 3.14 -3.95 16.17
CA VAL A 73 3.34 -3.42 14.80
C VAL A 73 4.79 -3.63 14.37
N LEU A 74 4.97 -4.15 13.16
CA LEU A 74 6.26 -4.26 12.47
C LEU A 74 6.19 -3.44 11.18
N LEU A 75 7.09 -2.48 11.00
CA LEU A 75 7.29 -1.79 9.73
C LEU A 75 8.47 -2.45 8.99
N LEU A 76 8.24 -2.87 7.77
CA LEU A 76 9.29 -3.38 6.89
C LEU A 76 10.12 -2.24 6.30
N GLU A 77 11.35 -2.52 5.88
CA GLU A 77 12.14 -1.57 5.12
C GLU A 77 11.52 -1.35 3.72
N ASN A 78 11.99 -0.33 3.05
CA ASN A 78 11.48 0.16 1.77
C ASN A 78 11.44 -0.94 0.69
N LEU A 79 10.23 -1.29 0.26
CA LEU A 79 9.99 -2.31 -0.77
C LEU A 79 10.79 -2.06 -2.06
N ARG A 80 10.99 -0.79 -2.42
CA ARG A 80 11.69 -0.39 -3.65
C ARG A 80 13.22 -0.46 -3.57
N PHE A 81 13.76 -0.93 -2.44
CA PHE A 81 15.15 -1.35 -2.40
C PHE A 81 15.36 -2.64 -3.19
N HIS A 82 14.28 -3.38 -3.46
CA HIS A 82 14.25 -4.52 -4.36
C HIS A 82 13.64 -4.12 -5.72
N LYS A 83 14.37 -4.38 -6.80
CA LYS A 83 13.88 -4.09 -8.17
C LYS A 83 12.71 -4.98 -8.57
N GLU A 84 12.57 -6.11 -7.91
CA GLU A 84 11.50 -7.10 -8.07
C GLU A 84 10.14 -6.51 -7.69
N GLU A 85 10.08 -5.54 -6.77
CA GLU A 85 8.86 -4.84 -6.43
C GLU A 85 8.22 -4.17 -7.66
N GLU A 86 8.98 -3.31 -8.35
CA GLU A 86 8.46 -2.57 -9.52
C GLU A 86 8.29 -3.47 -10.77
N LYS A 87 8.96 -4.63 -10.80
CA LYS A 87 8.87 -5.61 -11.88
C LYS A 87 7.78 -6.67 -11.66
N ASN A 88 7.05 -6.59 -10.57
CA ASN A 88 6.05 -7.59 -10.19
C ASN A 88 6.64 -9.00 -10.09
N GLY A 89 7.82 -9.13 -9.50
CA GLY A 89 8.55 -10.40 -9.37
C GLY A 89 7.79 -11.40 -8.51
N GLU A 90 7.55 -12.60 -9.05
CA GLU A 90 6.68 -13.59 -8.40
C GLU A 90 7.29 -14.13 -7.10
N ASP A 91 8.58 -14.45 -7.08
CA ASP A 91 9.24 -14.95 -5.88
C ASP A 91 9.28 -13.89 -4.76
N PHE A 92 9.46 -12.63 -5.12
CA PHE A 92 9.40 -11.53 -4.16
C PHE A 92 7.99 -11.36 -3.60
N ALA A 93 6.97 -11.43 -4.45
CA ALA A 93 5.56 -11.39 -4.02
C ALA A 93 5.22 -12.56 -3.09
N ARG A 94 5.71 -13.76 -3.38
CA ARG A 94 5.55 -14.96 -2.54
C ARG A 94 6.21 -14.79 -1.17
N GLN A 95 7.41 -14.24 -1.12
CA GLN A 95 8.11 -13.95 0.13
C GLN A 95 7.35 -12.93 0.98
N LEU A 96 6.88 -11.82 0.37
CA LEU A 96 6.03 -10.85 1.07
C LEU A 96 4.75 -11.49 1.60
N ALA A 97 4.07 -12.29 0.79
CA ALA A 97 2.84 -12.98 1.18
C ALA A 97 3.05 -13.94 2.35
N SER A 98 4.23 -14.57 2.46
CA SER A 98 4.56 -15.51 3.54
C SER A 98 4.66 -14.87 4.92
N LEU A 99 4.68 -13.54 5.01
CA LEU A 99 4.79 -12.81 6.27
C LEU A 99 3.45 -12.68 7.02
N ALA A 100 2.32 -12.90 6.33
CA ALA A 100 0.99 -12.66 6.91
C ALA A 100 -0.03 -13.68 6.39
N GLU A 101 -1.18 -13.77 7.07
CA GLU A 101 -2.31 -14.62 6.67
C GLU A 101 -3.32 -13.90 5.77
N VAL A 102 -3.41 -12.57 5.90
CA VAL A 102 -4.32 -11.68 5.14
C VAL A 102 -3.59 -10.38 4.84
N GLY A 103 -3.79 -9.84 3.64
CA GLY A 103 -3.27 -8.55 3.25
C GLY A 103 -4.35 -7.46 3.18
N ILE A 104 -3.98 -6.25 3.53
CA ILE A 104 -4.83 -5.07 3.40
C ILE A 104 -4.15 -4.07 2.48
N ASN A 105 -4.78 -3.78 1.34
CA ASN A 105 -4.30 -2.69 0.47
C ASN A 105 -4.96 -1.37 0.90
N ASP A 106 -4.13 -0.44 1.37
CA ASP A 106 -4.56 0.91 1.76
C ASP A 106 -3.76 1.98 0.99
N ALA A 107 -3.23 1.61 -0.17
CA ALA A 107 -2.33 2.41 -1.00
C ALA A 107 -2.94 2.71 -2.38
N PHE A 108 -4.08 3.43 -2.44
CA PHE A 108 -4.78 3.77 -3.68
C PHE A 108 -3.85 4.36 -4.75
N GLY A 109 -2.95 5.26 -4.37
CA GLY A 109 -2.00 5.88 -5.30
C GLY A 109 -1.05 4.92 -6.01
N CYS A 110 -0.96 3.66 -5.57
CA CYS A 110 -0.16 2.60 -6.18
C CYS A 110 -0.99 1.63 -7.03
N CYS A 111 -2.32 1.63 -6.91
CA CYS A 111 -3.21 0.64 -7.54
C CYS A 111 -3.22 0.70 -9.07
N HIS A 112 -2.74 1.78 -9.67
CA HIS A 112 -2.59 1.91 -11.13
C HIS A 112 -1.36 1.17 -11.69
N ARG A 113 -0.58 0.47 -10.85
CA ARG A 113 0.65 -0.24 -11.24
C ARG A 113 0.61 -1.69 -10.78
N ALA A 114 1.05 -2.59 -11.65
CA ALA A 114 1.22 -4.00 -11.31
C ALA A 114 2.56 -4.23 -10.58
N HIS A 115 2.69 -3.72 -9.36
CA HIS A 115 3.84 -3.99 -8.50
C HIS A 115 3.62 -5.29 -7.71
N ALA A 116 4.72 -5.91 -7.23
CA ALA A 116 4.65 -7.17 -6.51
C ALA A 116 3.78 -7.08 -5.24
N SER A 117 3.92 -6.01 -4.45
CA SER A 117 3.13 -5.76 -3.25
C SER A 117 1.67 -5.36 -3.50
N VAL A 118 1.30 -5.04 -4.76
CA VAL A 118 -0.05 -4.62 -5.14
C VAL A 118 -0.77 -5.71 -5.93
N ALA A 119 -0.16 -6.21 -7.01
CA ALA A 119 -0.76 -7.18 -7.90
C ALA A 119 -0.21 -8.60 -7.68
N GLY A 120 1.11 -8.79 -7.62
CA GLY A 120 1.72 -10.10 -7.48
C GLY A 120 1.31 -10.83 -6.21
N ILE A 121 1.25 -10.14 -5.09
CA ILE A 121 0.91 -10.68 -3.78
C ILE A 121 -0.49 -11.30 -3.73
N THR A 122 -1.45 -10.81 -4.53
CA THR A 122 -2.82 -11.31 -4.56
C THR A 122 -2.95 -12.77 -5.02
N LYS A 123 -1.91 -13.30 -5.67
CA LYS A 123 -1.86 -14.72 -6.07
C LYS A 123 -1.62 -15.65 -4.87
N PHE A 124 -1.07 -15.14 -3.79
CA PHE A 124 -0.55 -15.93 -2.67
C PHE A 124 -1.21 -15.58 -1.33
N LEU A 125 -1.89 -14.44 -1.25
CA LEU A 125 -2.46 -13.90 -0.01
C LEU A 125 -3.85 -13.35 -0.28
N PRO A 126 -4.88 -13.73 0.51
CA PRO A 126 -6.18 -13.07 0.45
C PRO A 126 -6.02 -11.58 0.76
N MET A 127 -6.63 -10.72 -0.08
CA MET A 127 -6.48 -9.28 0.03
C MET A 127 -7.83 -8.59 0.25
N ALA A 128 -7.85 -7.57 1.09
CA ALA A 128 -8.98 -6.68 1.30
C ALA A 128 -8.57 -5.21 1.12
N ALA A 129 -9.56 -4.33 0.93
CA ALA A 129 -9.33 -2.89 0.92
C ALA A 129 -9.24 -2.33 2.34
N GLY A 130 -8.27 -1.47 2.60
CA GLY A 130 -8.25 -0.63 3.80
C GLY A 130 -9.19 0.57 3.64
N PHE A 131 -9.43 1.30 4.74
CA PHE A 131 -10.41 2.40 4.76
C PHE A 131 -10.08 3.56 3.82
N LEU A 132 -8.79 3.80 3.55
CA LEU A 132 -8.40 4.82 2.56
C LEU A 132 -8.78 4.37 1.15
N LEU A 133 -8.46 3.12 0.79
CA LEU A 133 -8.79 2.57 -0.52
C LEU A 133 -10.32 2.44 -0.68
N GLU A 134 -11.03 1.95 0.32
CA GLU A 134 -12.50 1.88 0.33
C GLU A 134 -13.12 3.26 0.06
N LYS A 135 -12.62 4.30 0.73
CA LYS A 135 -13.09 5.67 0.53
C LYS A 135 -12.91 6.13 -0.91
N GLU A 136 -11.75 5.88 -1.51
CA GLU A 136 -11.47 6.24 -2.92
C GLU A 136 -12.38 5.47 -3.87
N ILE A 137 -12.57 4.17 -3.68
CA ILE A 137 -13.49 3.34 -4.47
C ILE A 137 -14.91 3.90 -4.38
N ARG A 138 -15.39 4.21 -3.17
CA ARG A 138 -16.74 4.72 -2.96
C ARG A 138 -16.97 6.08 -3.62
N PHE A 139 -16.04 7.02 -3.48
CA PHE A 139 -16.21 8.37 -4.02
C PHE A 139 -15.96 8.45 -5.52
N ILE A 140 -14.87 7.87 -6.01
CA ILE A 140 -14.53 7.91 -7.44
C ILE A 140 -15.45 6.97 -8.21
N GLY A 141 -15.62 5.71 -7.75
CA GLY A 141 -16.52 4.75 -8.36
C GLY A 141 -17.96 5.27 -8.39
N GLY A 142 -18.47 5.75 -7.25
CA GLY A 142 -19.81 6.33 -7.17
C GLY A 142 -20.02 7.51 -8.13
N ALA A 143 -19.02 8.41 -8.25
CA ALA A 143 -19.10 9.54 -9.19
C ALA A 143 -19.06 9.11 -10.66
N VAL A 144 -18.40 7.99 -10.97
CA VAL A 144 -18.29 7.48 -12.36
C VAL A 144 -19.47 6.59 -12.73
N ASP A 145 -19.93 5.72 -11.80
CA ASP A 145 -20.95 4.72 -12.10
C ASP A 145 -22.37 5.20 -11.86
N ASN A 146 -22.59 6.09 -10.89
CA ASN A 146 -23.89 6.66 -10.55
C ASN A 146 -23.76 8.11 -10.08
N PRO A 147 -23.41 9.04 -10.98
CA PRO A 147 -23.21 10.46 -10.63
C PRO A 147 -24.49 11.12 -10.15
N ALA A 148 -24.38 11.96 -9.13
CA ALA A 148 -25.42 12.91 -8.80
C ALA A 148 -25.45 14.04 -9.86
N HIS A 149 -26.65 14.45 -10.32
CA HIS A 149 -26.79 15.52 -11.28
C HIS A 149 -27.13 16.87 -10.61
N PRO A 150 -26.60 18.01 -11.13
CA PRO A 150 -25.73 18.12 -12.30
C PRO A 150 -24.33 17.58 -12.03
N PHE A 151 -23.75 16.81 -12.97
CA PHE A 151 -22.40 16.28 -12.90
C PHE A 151 -21.51 17.03 -13.91
N ALA A 152 -20.41 17.62 -13.43
CA ALA A 152 -19.43 18.32 -14.25
C ALA A 152 -18.04 17.75 -14.05
N ALA A 153 -17.33 17.45 -15.12
CA ALA A 153 -15.94 17.00 -15.09
C ALA A 153 -15.01 18.12 -15.57
N ILE A 154 -14.02 18.46 -14.73
CA ILE A 154 -12.96 19.41 -15.08
C ILE A 154 -11.67 18.63 -15.32
N ILE A 155 -11.19 18.66 -16.57
CA ILE A 155 -10.00 17.92 -16.99
C ILE A 155 -8.88 18.91 -17.30
N GLY A 156 -7.74 18.73 -16.63
CA GLY A 156 -6.57 19.57 -16.82
C GLY A 156 -5.25 18.83 -16.56
N GLY A 157 -4.13 19.44 -16.89
CA GLY A 157 -2.78 18.95 -16.63
C GLY A 157 -1.86 19.02 -17.85
N ALA A 158 -0.57 18.75 -17.64
CA ALA A 158 0.50 18.98 -18.62
C ALA A 158 0.48 18.05 -19.85
N LYS A 159 -0.09 16.83 -19.73
CA LYS A 159 -0.14 15.85 -20.83
C LYS A 159 -1.58 15.58 -21.19
N VAL A 160 -2.02 16.12 -22.33
CA VAL A 160 -3.39 15.94 -22.84
C VAL A 160 -3.60 14.51 -23.33
N SER A 161 -2.61 13.89 -23.98
CA SER A 161 -2.68 12.54 -24.52
C SER A 161 -3.04 11.48 -23.47
N ASP A 162 -2.50 11.61 -22.27
CA ASP A 162 -2.73 10.64 -21.19
C ASP A 162 -4.17 10.70 -20.62
N LYS A 163 -4.97 11.68 -21.06
CA LYS A 163 -6.33 11.94 -20.57
C LYS A 163 -7.43 11.70 -21.61
N SER A 164 -7.06 11.40 -22.85
CA SER A 164 -8.04 11.20 -23.93
C SER A 164 -9.00 10.05 -23.63
N GLU A 165 -8.49 8.92 -23.13
CA GLU A 165 -9.32 7.77 -22.75
C GLU A 165 -10.26 8.10 -21.58
N VAL A 166 -9.73 8.81 -20.55
CA VAL A 166 -10.55 9.25 -19.40
C VAL A 166 -11.67 10.18 -19.89
N THR A 167 -11.35 11.13 -20.77
CA THR A 167 -12.33 12.06 -21.35
C THR A 167 -13.40 11.31 -22.11
N SER A 168 -13.02 10.40 -23.00
CA SER A 168 -13.96 9.59 -23.80
C SER A 168 -14.90 8.74 -22.94
N ASN A 169 -14.40 8.21 -21.82
CA ASN A 169 -15.22 7.41 -20.89
C ASN A 169 -16.13 8.26 -19.99
N LEU A 170 -15.77 9.53 -19.72
CA LEU A 170 -16.59 10.41 -18.90
C LEU A 170 -17.67 11.16 -19.70
N LEU A 171 -17.40 11.51 -20.97
CA LEU A 171 -18.33 12.26 -21.82
C LEU A 171 -19.78 11.76 -21.82
N PRO A 172 -20.06 10.44 -21.90
CA PRO A 172 -21.45 9.96 -21.87
C PRO A 172 -22.09 9.99 -20.48
N LYS A 173 -21.34 10.37 -19.44
CA LYS A 173 -21.79 10.36 -18.02
C LYS A 173 -21.98 11.75 -17.43
N VAL A 174 -21.54 12.81 -18.13
CA VAL A 174 -21.60 14.22 -17.69
C VAL A 174 -22.73 14.98 -18.36
#